data_371f215e1f126caaa052c716bfd1c4c4
#
_entry.id   371f215e1f126caaa052c716bfd1c4c4
#
_cell.length_a   1.000
_cell.length_b   1.000
_cell.length_c   1.000
_cell.angle_alpha   90.00
_cell.angle_beta   90.00
_cell.angle_gamma   90.00
#
_symmetry.space_group_name_H-M   'P 1'
#
loop_
_entity.id
_entity.type
_entity.pdbx_description
1 polymer ?
#
loop_
_entity_poly.entity_id
_entity_poly.type
_entity_poly.pdbx_seq_one_letter_code
_entity_poly.pdbx_strand_id
1 'polypeptide(L)'
;VFTDGSRAVYTDPRRFGIIDLFPSEAEASHKLLASLGPEPFDPWDAEALAARLQGRKTSIKLALLDQKIVVGVGNIYVCESLHRAGISPRTEAGRLVRKNGRPTKRLNDLVDHIKDVINEAIRAGGSTLNDFANVDGTLGYFAHQFAVYGREGLPCEKAGCGGVVR
;
A
#
# COMPACT_ATOMS: atom_id res chain seq x y z
N VAL A 1 15.15 27.43 -5.44
CA VAL A 1 15.24 28.47 -4.42
C VAL A 1 14.00 29.32 -4.51
N PHE A 2 13.32 29.55 -3.40
CA PHE A 2 12.11 30.36 -3.32
C PHE A 2 12.46 31.83 -3.04
N THR A 3 11.47 32.72 -3.16
CA THR A 3 11.66 34.16 -2.96
C THR A 3 12.05 34.56 -1.54
N ASP A 4 11.76 33.72 -0.55
CA ASP A 4 12.17 33.85 0.85
C ASP A 4 13.56 33.29 1.16
N GLY A 5 14.29 32.81 0.12
CA GLY A 5 15.61 32.20 0.24
C GLY A 5 15.62 30.73 0.64
N SER A 6 14.47 30.12 0.92
CA SER A 6 14.37 28.68 1.17
C SER A 6 14.68 27.85 -0.08
N ARG A 7 15.00 26.57 0.12
CA ARG A 7 15.36 25.65 -0.97
C ARG A 7 14.58 24.37 -0.84
N ALA A 8 14.03 23.86 -1.95
CA ALA A 8 13.66 22.47 -2.07
C ALA A 8 14.80 21.68 -2.70
N VAL A 9 15.21 20.59 -2.07
CA VAL A 9 16.23 19.69 -2.58
C VAL A 9 15.57 18.34 -2.84
N TYR A 10 15.66 17.88 -4.09
CA TYR A 10 15.19 16.57 -4.48
C TYR A 10 16.37 15.62 -4.64
N THR A 11 16.38 14.55 -3.83
CA THR A 11 17.42 13.52 -3.86
C THR A 11 16.77 12.19 -4.24
N ASP A 12 17.13 11.66 -5.40
CA ASP A 12 16.61 10.39 -5.91
C ASP A 12 17.75 9.49 -6.43
N PRO A 13 18.45 8.79 -5.53
CA PRO A 13 19.55 7.89 -5.90
C PRO A 13 19.10 6.74 -6.81
N ARG A 14 17.84 6.34 -6.74
CA ARG A 14 17.26 5.24 -7.55
C ARG A 14 16.75 5.70 -8.92
N ARG A 15 16.60 6.99 -9.14
CA ARG A 15 16.14 7.63 -10.38
C ARG A 15 14.76 7.14 -10.86
N PHE A 16 13.85 6.82 -9.92
CA PHE A 16 12.47 6.43 -10.22
C PHE A 16 11.47 7.56 -10.02
N GLY A 17 11.86 8.61 -9.34
CA GLY A 17 11.01 9.76 -9.10
C GLY A 17 10.87 10.65 -10.33
N ILE A 18 9.78 11.40 -10.37
CA ILE A 18 9.47 12.35 -11.43
C ILE A 18 9.10 13.67 -10.76
N ILE A 19 9.65 14.76 -11.26
CA ILE A 19 9.20 16.11 -10.96
C ILE A 19 8.59 16.67 -12.24
N ASP A 20 7.36 17.11 -12.15
CA ASP A 20 6.66 17.75 -13.26
C ASP A 20 5.97 19.03 -12.77
N LEU A 21 5.72 19.97 -13.67
CA LEU A 21 5.04 21.22 -13.39
C LEU A 21 3.90 21.40 -14.39
N PHE A 22 2.70 21.56 -13.87
CA PHE A 22 1.52 21.75 -14.68
C PHE A 22 0.53 22.69 -13.98
N PRO A 23 -0.38 23.37 -14.71
CA PRO A 23 -1.44 24.16 -14.11
C PRO A 23 -2.36 23.33 -13.22
N SER A 24 -2.81 23.86 -12.08
CA SER A 24 -3.69 23.13 -11.15
C SER A 24 -4.97 22.60 -11.82
N GLU A 25 -5.48 23.31 -12.80
CA GLU A 25 -6.67 22.90 -13.56
C GLU A 25 -6.44 21.64 -14.40
N ALA A 26 -5.18 21.32 -14.71
CA ALA A 26 -4.80 20.14 -15.48
C ALA A 26 -4.58 18.89 -14.61
N GLU A 27 -4.65 18.98 -13.28
CA GLU A 27 -4.37 17.89 -12.36
C GLU A 27 -5.17 16.62 -12.69
N ALA A 28 -6.49 16.73 -12.83
CA ALA A 28 -7.38 15.60 -13.10
C ALA A 28 -7.11 14.93 -14.47
N SER A 29 -6.53 15.66 -15.43
CA SER A 29 -6.20 15.17 -16.78
C SER A 29 -4.72 14.84 -16.95
N HIS A 30 -3.89 15.11 -15.94
CA HIS A 30 -2.46 14.90 -16.04
C HIS A 30 -2.13 13.40 -16.21
N LYS A 31 -1.32 13.07 -17.22
CA LYS A 31 -1.04 11.67 -17.63
C LYS A 31 -0.57 10.73 -16.51
N LEU A 32 0.11 11.26 -15.50
CA LEU A 32 0.61 10.48 -14.36
C LEU A 32 -0.43 10.35 -13.24
N LEU A 33 -1.42 11.24 -13.16
CA LEU A 33 -2.41 11.29 -12.09
C LEU A 33 -3.76 10.71 -12.52
N ALA A 34 -4.20 10.98 -13.74
CA ALA A 34 -5.52 10.62 -14.26
C ALA A 34 -5.85 9.12 -14.20
N SER A 35 -4.85 8.25 -14.14
CA SER A 35 -5.05 6.80 -14.08
C SER A 35 -4.93 6.21 -12.68
N LEU A 36 -4.61 7.03 -11.66
CA LEU A 36 -4.47 6.56 -10.28
C LEU A 36 -5.83 6.13 -9.71
N GLY A 37 -5.78 5.09 -8.89
CA GLY A 37 -6.93 4.66 -8.09
C GLY A 37 -7.17 5.58 -6.90
N PRO A 38 -8.22 5.30 -6.10
CA PRO A 38 -8.45 6.02 -4.86
C PRO A 38 -7.35 5.76 -3.83
N GLU A 39 -7.16 6.70 -2.92
CA GLU A 39 -6.35 6.49 -1.73
C GLU A 39 -7.05 5.54 -0.74
N PRO A 40 -6.31 4.79 0.07
CA PRO A 40 -6.87 3.78 0.98
C PRO A 40 -7.45 4.39 2.27
N PHE A 41 -8.06 5.57 2.17
CA PHE A 41 -8.72 6.29 3.26
C PHE A 41 -10.15 6.65 2.84
N ASP A 42 -10.89 7.34 3.69
CA ASP A 42 -12.26 7.72 3.38
C ASP A 42 -12.36 8.59 2.12
N PRO A 43 -13.31 8.31 1.22
CA PRO A 43 -14.42 7.36 1.34
C PRO A 43 -14.13 5.94 0.81
N TRP A 44 -12.88 5.50 0.69
CA TRP A 44 -12.54 4.17 0.17
C TRP A 44 -12.92 3.05 1.17
N ASP A 45 -13.62 2.02 0.68
CA ASP A 45 -14.12 0.89 1.45
C ASP A 45 -14.02 -0.43 0.68
N ALA A 46 -14.56 -1.50 1.26
CA ALA A 46 -14.52 -2.82 0.66
C ALA A 46 -15.44 -2.95 -0.56
N GLU A 47 -16.50 -2.18 -0.66
CA GLU A 47 -17.38 -2.10 -1.82
C GLU A 47 -16.66 -1.48 -3.01
N ALA A 48 -15.97 -0.37 -2.79
CA ALA A 48 -15.15 0.28 -3.82
C ALA A 48 -14.03 -0.63 -4.33
N LEU A 49 -13.37 -1.37 -3.42
CA LEU A 49 -12.35 -2.34 -3.79
C LEU A 49 -12.97 -3.55 -4.52
N ALA A 50 -14.11 -4.08 -4.05
CA ALA A 50 -14.80 -5.21 -4.67
C ALA A 50 -15.16 -4.92 -6.13
N ALA A 51 -15.69 -3.73 -6.42
CA ALA A 51 -16.02 -3.31 -7.79
C ALA A 51 -14.79 -3.37 -8.73
N ARG A 52 -13.61 -3.07 -8.21
CA ARG A 52 -12.36 -3.11 -8.99
C ARG A 52 -11.74 -4.51 -9.11
N LEU A 53 -12.07 -5.42 -8.18
CA LEU A 53 -11.55 -6.78 -8.16
C LEU A 53 -12.45 -7.80 -8.84
N GLN A 54 -13.71 -7.46 -9.10
CA GLN A 54 -14.70 -8.38 -9.66
C GLN A 54 -14.20 -9.03 -10.95
N GLY A 55 -14.23 -10.36 -11.00
CA GLY A 55 -13.81 -11.16 -12.17
C GLY A 55 -12.30 -11.19 -12.44
N ARG A 56 -11.47 -10.52 -11.64
CA ARG A 56 -10.01 -10.54 -11.85
C ARG A 56 -9.42 -11.89 -11.44
N LYS A 57 -8.68 -12.51 -12.36
CA LYS A 57 -7.94 -13.76 -12.15
C LYS A 57 -6.53 -13.54 -11.60
N THR A 58 -6.04 -12.30 -11.67
CA THR A 58 -4.75 -11.93 -11.11
C THR A 58 -4.71 -12.17 -9.60
N SER A 59 -3.54 -12.43 -9.02
CA SER A 59 -3.42 -12.60 -7.57
C SER A 59 -3.76 -11.32 -6.83
N ILE A 60 -4.31 -11.45 -5.63
CA ILE A 60 -4.69 -10.30 -4.80
C ILE A 60 -3.50 -9.38 -4.51
N LYS A 61 -2.31 -9.95 -4.29
CA LYS A 61 -1.09 -9.17 -4.10
C LYS A 61 -0.79 -8.27 -5.31
N LEU A 62 -0.80 -8.83 -6.51
CA LEU A 62 -0.54 -8.05 -7.74
C LEU A 62 -1.65 -7.03 -8.02
N ALA A 63 -2.90 -7.39 -7.70
CA ALA A 63 -4.01 -6.44 -7.84
C ALA A 63 -3.84 -5.23 -6.92
N LEU A 64 -3.45 -5.43 -5.66
CA LEU A 64 -3.23 -4.34 -4.71
C LEU A 64 -1.96 -3.50 -5.00
N LEU A 65 -0.99 -4.04 -5.72
CA LEU A 65 0.18 -3.30 -6.20
C LEU A 65 -0.11 -2.45 -7.45
N ASP A 66 -1.22 -2.69 -8.13
CA ASP A 66 -1.66 -1.88 -9.27
C ASP A 66 -2.22 -0.55 -8.76
N GLN A 67 -1.46 0.53 -8.94
CA GLN A 67 -1.83 1.88 -8.51
C GLN A 67 -3.14 2.40 -9.13
N LYS A 68 -3.69 1.71 -10.13
CA LYS A 68 -5.01 1.99 -10.70
C LYS A 68 -6.15 1.42 -9.84
N ILE A 69 -5.87 0.43 -9.00
CA ILE A 69 -6.86 -0.18 -8.10
C ILE A 69 -6.92 0.56 -6.78
N VAL A 70 -5.77 0.79 -6.17
CA VAL A 70 -5.60 1.58 -4.95
C VAL A 70 -4.22 2.22 -4.99
N VAL A 71 -4.12 3.53 -4.80
CA VAL A 71 -2.85 4.26 -4.84
C VAL A 71 -2.18 4.24 -3.45
N GLY A 72 -0.85 4.30 -3.43
CA GLY A 72 -0.09 4.44 -2.19
C GLY A 72 0.15 3.15 -1.39
N VAL A 73 -0.45 2.03 -1.80
CA VAL A 73 -0.25 0.73 -1.13
C VAL A 73 0.91 -0.01 -1.78
N GLY A 74 2.10 0.08 -1.18
CA GLY A 74 3.31 -0.58 -1.67
C GLY A 74 3.48 -2.01 -1.15
N ASN A 75 4.56 -2.67 -1.58
CA ASN A 75 4.81 -4.09 -1.30
C ASN A 75 4.85 -4.43 0.21
N ILE A 76 5.39 -3.54 1.04
CA ILE A 76 5.42 -3.71 2.50
C ILE A 76 4.00 -3.80 3.04
N TYR A 77 3.19 -2.77 2.78
CA TYR A 77 1.83 -2.65 3.31
C TYR A 77 0.92 -3.76 2.78
N VAL A 78 1.07 -4.15 1.51
CA VAL A 78 0.32 -5.29 0.93
C VAL A 78 0.66 -6.59 1.66
N CYS A 79 1.95 -6.90 1.89
CA CYS A 79 2.36 -8.14 2.56
C CYS A 79 1.84 -8.21 4.00
N GLU A 80 2.02 -7.13 4.76
CA GLU A 80 1.58 -7.05 6.16
C GLU A 80 0.05 -7.15 6.28
N SER A 81 -0.69 -6.44 5.44
CA SER A 81 -2.16 -6.46 5.46
C SER A 81 -2.73 -7.83 5.07
N LEU A 82 -2.18 -8.46 4.03
CA LEU A 82 -2.59 -9.82 3.62
C LEU A 82 -2.32 -10.86 4.71
N HIS A 83 -1.17 -10.75 5.39
CA HIS A 83 -0.84 -11.62 6.51
C HIS A 83 -1.84 -11.45 7.67
N ARG A 84 -2.16 -10.21 8.07
CA ARG A 84 -3.14 -9.92 9.12
C ARG A 84 -4.52 -10.47 8.76
N ALA A 85 -4.97 -10.27 7.54
CA ALA A 85 -6.24 -10.77 7.02
C ALA A 85 -6.25 -12.32 6.82
N GLY A 86 -5.12 -12.99 6.98
CA GLY A 86 -4.99 -14.44 6.73
C GLY A 86 -5.27 -14.81 5.27
N ILE A 87 -4.94 -13.94 4.32
CA ILE A 87 -5.16 -14.13 2.89
C ILE A 87 -3.84 -14.48 2.22
N SER A 88 -3.79 -15.62 1.54
CA SER A 88 -2.63 -15.95 0.72
C SER A 88 -2.43 -14.91 -0.38
N PRO A 89 -1.21 -14.38 -0.58
CA PRO A 89 -0.92 -13.42 -1.63
C PRO A 89 -1.20 -13.93 -3.04
N ARG A 90 -1.28 -15.26 -3.21
CA ARG A 90 -1.59 -15.95 -4.47
C ARG A 90 -3.08 -16.14 -4.73
N THR A 91 -3.95 -15.79 -3.77
CA THR A 91 -5.40 -15.90 -3.95
C THR A 91 -5.83 -15.05 -5.15
N GLU A 92 -6.64 -15.61 -6.05
CA GLU A 92 -7.27 -14.82 -7.11
C GLU A 92 -8.11 -13.68 -6.52
N ALA A 93 -7.88 -12.46 -6.98
CA ALA A 93 -8.53 -11.27 -6.43
C ALA A 93 -10.06 -11.34 -6.51
N GLY A 94 -10.60 -11.84 -7.64
CA GLY A 94 -12.03 -12.00 -7.84
C GLY A 94 -12.71 -12.98 -6.87
N ARG A 95 -11.96 -13.91 -6.23
CA ARG A 95 -12.51 -14.82 -5.22
C ARG A 95 -12.87 -14.14 -3.90
N LEU A 96 -12.37 -12.93 -3.69
CA LEU A 96 -12.73 -12.11 -2.53
C LEU A 96 -14.01 -11.31 -2.74
N VAL A 97 -14.61 -11.42 -3.93
CA VAL A 97 -15.89 -10.81 -4.31
C VAL A 97 -16.94 -11.89 -4.52
N ARG A 98 -18.13 -11.71 -3.95
CA ARG A 98 -19.26 -12.62 -4.11
C ARG A 98 -19.84 -12.50 -5.54
N LYS A 99 -20.59 -13.51 -5.98
CA LYS A 99 -21.25 -13.50 -7.29
C LYS A 99 -22.17 -12.29 -7.53
N ASN A 100 -22.72 -11.73 -6.46
CA ASN A 100 -23.57 -10.53 -6.50
C ASN A 100 -22.77 -9.21 -6.45
N GLY A 101 -21.46 -9.24 -6.62
CA GLY A 101 -20.58 -8.08 -6.59
C GLY A 101 -20.20 -7.56 -5.19
N ARG A 102 -20.81 -8.08 -4.13
CA ARG A 102 -20.51 -7.63 -2.75
C ARG A 102 -19.19 -8.21 -2.24
N PRO A 103 -18.48 -7.50 -1.36
CA PRO A 103 -17.28 -8.03 -0.73
C PRO A 103 -17.58 -9.27 0.13
N THR A 104 -16.62 -10.17 0.21
CA THR A 104 -16.61 -11.21 1.24
C THR A 104 -16.18 -10.60 2.57
N LYS A 105 -16.45 -11.31 3.70
CA LYS A 105 -15.91 -10.88 5.00
C LYS A 105 -14.39 -10.68 4.96
N ARG A 106 -13.66 -11.58 4.30
CA ARG A 106 -12.19 -11.48 4.18
C ARG A 106 -11.74 -10.23 3.43
N LEU A 107 -12.53 -9.72 2.47
CA LEU A 107 -12.23 -8.48 1.78
C LEU A 107 -12.47 -7.26 2.67
N ASN A 108 -13.52 -7.28 3.50
CA ASN A 108 -13.74 -6.23 4.51
C ASN A 108 -12.56 -6.21 5.49
N ASP A 109 -12.23 -7.36 6.09
CA ASP A 109 -11.11 -7.48 7.03
C ASP A 109 -9.79 -7.00 6.40
N LEU A 110 -9.56 -7.28 5.10
CA LEU A 110 -8.37 -6.82 4.39
C LEU A 110 -8.31 -5.30 4.25
N VAL A 111 -9.43 -4.66 3.91
CA VAL A 111 -9.50 -3.19 3.80
C VAL A 111 -9.21 -2.54 5.14
N ASP A 112 -9.79 -3.05 6.22
CA ASP A 112 -9.51 -2.56 7.58
C ASP A 112 -8.03 -2.70 7.92
N HIS A 113 -7.43 -3.86 7.65
CA HIS A 113 -6.00 -4.07 7.90
C HIS A 113 -5.08 -3.23 7.00
N ILE A 114 -5.48 -2.88 5.79
CA ILE A 114 -4.71 -1.93 4.97
C ILE A 114 -4.68 -0.56 5.65
N LYS A 115 -5.83 -0.07 6.08
CA LYS A 115 -5.94 1.20 6.82
C LYS A 115 -5.13 1.19 8.11
N ASP A 116 -5.22 0.11 8.88
CA ASP A 116 -4.49 -0.06 10.14
C ASP A 116 -2.98 -0.01 9.94
N VAL A 117 -2.47 -0.82 8.99
CA VAL A 117 -1.02 -0.90 8.68
C VAL A 117 -0.47 0.45 8.24
N ILE A 118 -1.21 1.19 7.40
CA ILE A 118 -0.77 2.52 6.96
C ILE A 118 -0.79 3.51 8.13
N ASN A 119 -1.84 3.50 8.95
CA ASN A 119 -1.93 4.38 10.12
C ASN A 119 -0.83 4.08 11.16
N GLU A 120 -0.49 2.82 11.37
CA GLU A 120 0.64 2.42 12.22
C GLU A 120 1.96 2.93 11.64
N ALA A 121 2.15 2.79 10.31
CA ALA A 121 3.34 3.30 9.64
C ALA A 121 3.46 4.82 9.76
N ILE A 122 2.36 5.57 9.62
CA ILE A 122 2.34 7.03 9.80
C ILE A 122 2.73 7.38 11.24
N ARG A 123 2.15 6.71 12.24
CA ARG A 123 2.49 6.95 13.66
C ARG A 123 3.94 6.61 14.00
N ALA A 124 4.52 5.64 13.32
CA ALA A 124 5.92 5.25 13.49
C ALA A 124 6.91 6.13 12.68
N GLY A 125 6.43 7.19 12.02
CA GLY A 125 7.28 8.06 11.19
C GLY A 125 7.71 7.46 9.86
N GLY A 126 7.01 6.42 9.37
CA GLY A 126 7.30 5.74 8.12
C GLY A 126 8.16 4.48 8.26
N SER A 127 8.36 3.78 7.15
CA SER A 127 9.20 2.58 7.06
C SER A 127 10.53 2.92 6.39
N THR A 128 11.50 3.36 7.19
CA THR A 128 12.87 3.55 6.72
C THR A 128 13.54 2.19 6.59
N LEU A 129 13.87 1.80 5.36
CA LEU A 129 14.69 0.61 5.11
C LEU A 129 16.17 1.00 4.97
N ASN A 130 16.60 1.61 3.91
CA ASN A 130 18.00 2.02 3.77
C ASN A 130 18.16 3.46 3.25
N ASP A 131 17.26 3.91 2.38
CA ASP A 131 17.45 5.13 1.60
C ASP A 131 16.34 6.16 1.81
N PHE A 132 15.37 5.88 2.69
CA PHE A 132 14.24 6.76 2.94
C PHE A 132 14.31 7.33 4.36
N ALA A 133 14.37 8.65 4.46
CA ALA A 133 14.26 9.39 5.71
C ALA A 133 13.16 10.44 5.59
N ASN A 134 12.62 10.88 6.71
CA ASN A 134 11.68 12.00 6.76
C ASN A 134 12.36 13.31 6.30
N VAL A 135 11.56 14.32 6.02
CA VAL A 135 12.04 15.64 5.58
C VAL A 135 13.02 16.27 6.57
N ASP A 136 12.88 15.98 7.84
CA ASP A 136 13.76 16.40 8.95
C ASP A 136 14.97 15.48 9.18
N GLY A 137 15.12 14.42 8.35
CA GLY A 137 16.21 13.44 8.45
C GLY A 137 15.99 12.35 9.51
N THR A 138 14.85 12.33 10.20
CA THR A 138 14.52 11.25 11.15
C THR A 138 14.22 9.95 10.45
N LEU A 139 14.60 8.82 11.08
CA LEU A 139 14.32 7.49 10.57
C LEU A 139 12.95 7.02 11.04
N GLY A 140 12.19 6.38 10.14
CA GLY A 140 10.94 5.73 10.52
C GLY A 140 11.18 4.37 11.17
N TYR A 141 10.45 4.08 12.23
CA TYR A 141 10.62 2.87 13.04
C TYR A 141 9.64 1.73 12.66
N PHE A 142 8.78 1.91 11.67
CA PHE A 142 7.80 0.89 11.29
C PHE A 142 8.43 -0.43 10.81
N ALA A 143 9.64 -0.38 10.26
CA ALA A 143 10.38 -1.57 9.83
C ALA A 143 10.62 -2.59 10.97
N HIS A 144 10.69 -2.15 12.21
CA HIS A 144 10.82 -3.03 13.38
C HIS A 144 9.53 -3.77 13.77
N GLN A 145 8.40 -3.45 13.13
CA GLN A 145 7.09 -4.03 13.42
C GLN A 145 6.61 -5.00 12.32
N PHE A 146 7.47 -5.30 11.32
CA PHE A 146 7.08 -6.21 10.24
C PHE A 146 6.90 -7.64 10.74
N ALA A 147 5.73 -8.21 10.45
CA ALA A 147 5.41 -9.58 10.77
C ALA A 147 5.89 -10.57 9.68
N VAL A 148 5.95 -10.12 8.42
CA VAL A 148 6.33 -10.99 7.28
C VAL A 148 7.30 -10.33 6.30
N TYR A 149 7.25 -9.02 6.07
CA TYR A 149 8.11 -8.38 5.09
C TYR A 149 9.59 -8.42 5.55
N GLY A 150 10.48 -8.94 4.69
CA GLY A 150 11.90 -9.11 5.00
C GLY A 150 12.20 -10.21 6.03
N ARG A 151 11.22 -11.07 6.36
CA ARG A 151 11.35 -12.14 7.37
C ARG A 151 11.32 -13.54 6.75
N GLU A 152 11.61 -13.66 5.46
CA GLU A 152 11.65 -14.96 4.78
C GLU A 152 12.57 -15.94 5.50
N GLY A 153 12.11 -17.16 5.71
CA GLY A 153 12.82 -18.21 6.44
C GLY A 153 12.67 -18.15 7.96
N LEU A 154 12.11 -17.08 8.53
CA LEU A 154 11.89 -16.96 9.97
C LEU A 154 10.55 -17.58 10.40
N PRO A 155 10.42 -18.01 11.67
CA PRO A 155 9.15 -18.46 12.22
C PRO A 155 8.06 -17.38 12.10
N CYS A 156 6.84 -17.81 11.80
CA CYS A 156 5.67 -16.93 11.83
C CYS A 156 5.33 -16.55 13.28
N GLU A 157 5.19 -15.26 13.56
CA GLU A 157 4.89 -14.75 14.90
C GLU A 157 3.40 -14.85 15.27
N LYS A 158 2.54 -15.25 14.33
CA LYS A 158 1.11 -15.43 14.61
C LYS A 158 0.91 -16.56 15.60
N ALA A 159 0.26 -16.27 16.73
CA ALA A 159 0.00 -17.26 17.77
C ALA A 159 -0.65 -18.53 17.20
N GLY A 160 -0.08 -19.68 17.54
CA GLY A 160 -0.55 -21.00 17.09
C GLY A 160 -0.26 -21.35 15.62
N CYS A 161 0.48 -20.54 14.88
CA CYS A 161 0.73 -20.80 13.46
C CYS A 161 1.76 -21.95 13.25
N GLY A 162 2.86 -21.97 14.00
CA GLY A 162 3.96 -22.95 13.83
C GLY A 162 4.60 -22.97 12.43
N GLY A 163 4.24 -22.08 11.54
CA GLY A 163 4.73 -21.99 10.18
C GLY A 163 5.97 -21.12 10.03
N VAL A 164 6.52 -21.09 8.81
CA VAL A 164 7.66 -20.25 8.42
C VAL A 164 7.21 -19.26 7.36
N VAL A 165 7.70 -18.02 7.43
CA VAL A 165 7.43 -16.98 6.45
C VAL A 165 8.10 -17.33 5.12
N ARG A 166 7.36 -17.21 4.02
CA ARG A 166 7.81 -17.56 2.65
C ARG A 166 7.48 -16.44 1.68
#